data_eee454bf3cca7d17c71f96869c06ee1b
#
_entry.id   eee454bf3cca7d17c71f96869c06ee1b
#
_cell.length_a   1.000
_cell.length_b   1.000
_cell.length_c   1.000
_cell.angle_alpha   90.00
_cell.angle_beta   90.00
_cell.angle_gamma   90.00
#
_symmetry.space_group_name_H-M   'P 1'
#
loop_
_entity.id
_entity.type
_entity.pdbx_description
1 polymer ?
#
loop_
_entity_poly.entity_id
_entity_poly.type
_entity_poly.pdbx_seq_one_letter_code
_entity_poly.pdbx_strand_id
1 'polypeptide(L)' 'MLINNVEIDVKVKCLESGITQDQPATQIGTTGQYVNRVIKKKDGYINKTLVQMLEALGYDIELTYVRRGK' A
#
# COMPACT_ATOMS: atom_id res chain seq x y z
N MET A 1 7.07 -6.05 12.20
CA MET A 1 7.32 -5.95 10.74
C MET A 1 5.99 -5.82 10.03
N LEU A 2 5.99 -5.19 8.87
CA LEU A 2 4.79 -5.13 8.03
C LEU A 2 4.66 -6.45 7.28
N ILE A 3 3.56 -7.16 7.50
CA ILE A 3 3.31 -8.47 6.90
C ILE A 3 2.97 -8.35 5.41
N ASN A 4 2.21 -7.30 5.06
CA ASN A 4 1.74 -7.11 3.69
C ASN A 4 2.86 -6.74 2.74
N ASN A 5 2.75 -7.22 1.50
CA ASN A 5 3.47 -6.63 0.38
C ASN A 5 2.50 -5.70 -0.34
N VAL A 6 2.60 -4.40 -0.05
CA VAL A 6 1.65 -3.40 -0.57
C VAL A 6 1.70 -3.32 -2.09
N GLU A 7 2.88 -3.50 -2.69
CA GLU A 7 3.01 -3.48 -4.15
C GLU A 7 2.16 -4.58 -4.79
N ILE A 8 2.25 -5.80 -4.26
CA ILE A 8 1.45 -6.92 -4.74
C ILE A 8 -0.04 -6.67 -4.45
N ASP A 9 -0.35 -6.19 -3.25
CA ASP A 9 -1.73 -5.93 -2.85
C ASP A 9 -2.42 -4.94 -3.80
N VAL A 10 -1.72 -3.84 -4.15
CA VAL A 10 -2.26 -2.85 -5.09
C VAL A 10 -2.47 -3.47 -6.47
N LYS A 11 -1.51 -4.26 -6.96
CA LYS A 11 -1.65 -4.91 -8.26
C LYS A 11 -2.83 -5.86 -8.29
N VAL A 12 -3.03 -6.64 -7.23
CA VAL A 12 -4.16 -7.56 -7.12
C VAL A 12 -5.48 -6.79 -7.13
N LYS A 13 -5.56 -5.69 -6.38
CA LYS A 13 -6.76 -4.87 -6.34
C LYS A 13 -7.08 -4.25 -7.70
N CYS A 14 -6.06 -3.82 -8.43
CA CYS A 14 -6.25 -3.31 -9.79
C CYS A 14 -6.76 -4.41 -10.72
N LEU A 15 -6.20 -5.61 -10.65
CA LEU A 15 -6.64 -6.74 -11.47
C LEU A 15 -8.09 -7.12 -11.16
N GLU A 16 -8.46 -7.17 -9.88
CA GLU A 16 -9.84 -7.48 -9.48
C GLU A 16 -10.83 -6.46 -10.02
N SER A 17 -10.40 -5.21 -10.13
CA SER A 17 -11.24 -4.11 -10.64
C SER A 17 -11.19 -3.99 -12.16
N GLY A 18 -10.34 -4.78 -12.83
CA GLY A 18 -10.18 -4.70 -14.28
C GLY A 18 -9.49 -3.44 -14.77
N ILE A 19 -8.66 -2.84 -13.94
CA ILE A 19 -7.95 -1.60 -14.27
C ILE A 19 -6.44 -1.77 -14.10
N THR A 20 -5.67 -0.80 -14.62
CA THR A 20 -4.23 -0.74 -14.40
C THR A 20 -3.91 0.25 -13.28
N GLN A 21 -2.67 0.28 -12.83
CA GLN A 21 -2.23 1.25 -11.82
C GLN A 21 -2.29 2.70 -12.31
N ASP A 22 -2.29 2.91 -13.62
CA ASP A 22 -2.35 4.25 -14.18
C ASP A 22 -3.69 4.94 -13.93
N GLN A 23 -4.78 4.19 -13.91
CA GLN A 23 -6.11 4.78 -13.72
C GLN A 23 -6.30 5.39 -12.34
N PRO A 24 -6.00 4.69 -11.23
CA PRO A 24 -6.06 5.33 -9.91
C PRO A 24 -5.11 6.50 -9.78
N ALA A 25 -3.92 6.41 -10.38
CA ALA A 25 -2.95 7.51 -10.34
C ALA A 25 -3.52 8.75 -11.02
N THR A 26 -4.16 8.58 -12.18
CA THR A 26 -4.80 9.68 -12.90
C THR A 26 -5.91 10.32 -12.06
N GLN A 27 -6.70 9.49 -11.38
CA GLN A 27 -7.80 9.98 -10.54
C GLN A 27 -7.32 10.88 -9.41
N ILE A 28 -6.13 10.61 -8.86
CA ILE A 28 -5.59 11.44 -7.78
C ILE A 28 -4.64 12.52 -8.29
N GLY A 29 -4.54 12.69 -9.61
CA GLY A 29 -3.75 13.76 -10.20
C GLY A 29 -2.26 13.49 -10.29
N THR A 30 -1.86 12.24 -10.44
CA THR A 30 -0.45 11.87 -10.54
C THR A 30 -0.24 10.84 -11.66
N THR A 31 0.90 10.19 -11.68
CA THR A 31 1.26 9.20 -12.72
C THR A 31 1.45 7.82 -12.10
N GLY A 32 1.32 6.79 -12.96
CA GLY A 32 1.57 5.42 -12.53
C GLY A 32 3.00 5.21 -12.04
N GLN A 33 3.97 5.90 -12.64
CA GLN A 33 5.36 5.84 -12.20
C GLN A 33 5.54 6.34 -10.78
N TYR A 34 4.87 7.47 -10.45
CA TYR A 34 4.94 8.02 -9.11
C TYR A 34 4.29 7.09 -8.09
N VAL A 35 3.11 6.56 -8.40
CA VAL A 35 2.41 5.60 -7.53
C VAL A 35 3.28 4.37 -7.29
N ASN A 36 3.88 3.82 -8.35
CA ASN A 36 4.76 2.66 -8.24
C ASN A 36 5.95 2.96 -7.32
N ARG A 37 6.51 4.16 -7.41
CA ARG A 37 7.62 4.59 -6.55
C ARG A 37 7.18 4.67 -5.09
N VAL A 38 5.99 5.21 -4.84
CA VAL A 38 5.45 5.34 -3.48
C VAL A 38 5.22 3.98 -2.85
N ILE A 39 4.61 3.03 -3.57
CA ILE A 39 4.31 1.72 -3.00
C ILE A 39 5.56 0.87 -2.80
N LYS A 40 6.66 1.18 -3.47
CA LYS A 40 7.95 0.51 -3.26
C LYS A 40 8.71 1.05 -2.06
N LYS A 41 8.45 2.29 -1.68
CA LYS A 41 9.12 2.94 -0.55
C LYS A 41 8.32 2.66 0.72
N LYS A 42 8.63 1.56 1.39
CA LYS A 42 7.92 1.16 2.61
C LYS A 42 7.95 2.26 3.68
N ASP A 43 9.04 3.00 3.77
CA ASP A 43 9.18 4.07 4.76
C ASP A 43 8.28 5.28 4.46
N GLY A 44 7.74 5.37 3.24
CA GLY A 44 6.87 6.48 2.85
C GLY A 44 5.45 6.38 3.36
N TYR A 45 4.96 5.16 3.64
CA TYR A 45 3.59 4.96 4.10
C TYR A 45 3.51 4.25 5.46
N ILE A 46 4.59 3.61 5.90
CA ILE A 46 4.67 3.02 7.24
C ILE A 46 5.93 3.56 7.91
N ASN A 47 5.76 4.16 9.07
CA ASN A 47 6.87 4.72 9.84
C ASN A 47 7.74 3.59 10.39
N LYS A 48 9.02 3.61 10.07
CA LYS A 48 9.97 2.60 10.52
C LYS A 48 10.06 2.54 12.05
N THR A 49 10.04 3.70 12.70
CA THR A 49 10.10 3.77 14.16
C THR A 49 8.88 3.11 14.78
N LEU A 50 7.69 3.34 14.21
CA LEU A 50 6.47 2.70 14.66
C LEU A 50 6.55 1.18 14.54
N VAL A 51 7.06 0.69 13.41
CA VAL A 51 7.24 -0.75 13.20
C VAL A 51 8.16 -1.34 14.26
N GLN A 52 9.30 -0.70 14.51
CA GLN A 52 10.27 -1.18 15.50
C GLN A 52 9.69 -1.16 16.91
N MET A 53 8.92 -0.12 17.24
CA MET A 53 8.28 -0.03 18.54
C MET A 53 7.27 -1.16 18.75
N LEU A 54 6.46 -1.45 17.74
CA LEU A 54 5.48 -2.53 17.83
C LEU A 54 6.15 -3.90 17.88
N GLU A 55 7.24 -4.09 17.15
CA GLU A 55 8.02 -5.31 17.23
C GLU A 55 8.58 -5.53 18.64
N ALA A 56 9.07 -4.46 19.26
CA ALA A 56 9.56 -4.53 20.64
C ALA A 56 8.46 -4.91 21.62
N LEU A 57 7.21 -4.58 21.31
CA LEU A 57 6.05 -4.95 22.13
C LEU A 57 5.49 -6.34 21.76
N GLY A 58 6.05 -6.99 20.75
CA GLY A 58 5.63 -8.32 20.33
C GLY A 58 4.57 -8.34 19.24
N TYR A 59 4.47 -7.26 18.44
CA TYR A 59 3.46 -7.15 17.38
C TYR A 59 4.08 -6.92 16.02
N ASP A 60 3.45 -7.49 15.02
CA ASP A 60 3.66 -7.14 13.61
C ASP A 60 2.48 -6.31 13.13
N ILE A 61 2.63 -5.67 11.95
CA ILE A 61 1.56 -4.84 11.37
C ILE A 61 0.96 -5.56 10.17
N GLU A 62 -0.36 -5.63 10.14
CA GLU A 62 -1.11 -6.14 9.00
C GLU A 62 -2.07 -5.06 8.51
N LEU A 63 -2.04 -4.77 7.20
CA LEU A 63 -2.96 -3.84 6.57
C LEU A 63 -4.15 -4.60 6.00
N THR A 64 -5.35 -4.10 6.25
CA THR A 64 -6.57 -4.67 5.71
C THR A 64 -7.25 -3.65 4.80
N TYR A 65 -7.61 -4.07 3.59
CA TYR A 65 -8.26 -3.21 2.60
C TYR A 65 -9.76 -3.52 2.62
N VAL A 66 -10.56 -2.53 2.97
CA VAL A 66 -12.01 -2.69 3.10
C VAL A 66 -12.69 -1.96 1.95
N ARG A 67 -13.61 -2.65 1.26
CA ARG A 67 -14.36 -2.01 0.18
C ARG A 67 -15.15 -0.83 0.70
N ARG A 68 -15.10 0.26 -0.04
CA ARG A 68 -15.91 1.42 0.29
C ARG A 68 -17.37 1.07 0.04
N GLY A 69 -18.21 1.40 0.99
CA GLY A 69 -19.64 1.15 0.91
C GLY A 69 -20.33 2.26 0.14
N LYS A 70 -20.01 2.39 -1.11
CA LYS A 70 -20.52 3.42 -2.02
C LYS A 70 -20.12 4.81 -1.64
#